data_7848a6c95210b9bacb2a01f6cac04c10
#
_entry.id   7848a6c95210b9bacb2a01f6cac04c10
#
_cell.length_a   1.000
_cell.length_b   1.000
_cell.length_c   1.000
_cell.angle_alpha   90.00
_cell.angle_beta   90.00
_cell.angle_gamma   90.00
#
_symmetry.space_group_name_H-M   'P 1'
#
loop_
_entity.id
_entity.type
_entity.pdbx_description
1 polymer ?
#
loop_
_entity_poly.entity_id
_entity_poly.type
_entity_poly.pdbx_seq_one_letter_code
_entity_poly.pdbx_strand_id
1 'polypeptide(L)'
;MEYRVHARRIDAHGSLATAKQAEVTLDTDLAGRRDAMNPVELLLSALAACMLKGIERVTPMLHFQIDGAEVRLEAVRQDAPPKLTLIRYQIVVDSAETEQRLDL
;
A
#
# COMPACT_ATOMS: atom_id res chain seq x y z
N MET A 1 8.78 19.25 -5.80
CA MET A 1 8.18 18.19 -6.61
C MET A 1 6.68 18.12 -6.31
N GLU A 2 5.87 18.08 -7.34
CA GLU A 2 4.41 18.08 -7.19
C GLU A 2 3.83 16.76 -7.65
N TYR A 3 2.76 16.36 -6.98
CA TYR A 3 1.99 15.15 -7.34
C TYR A 3 0.54 15.54 -7.55
N ARG A 4 -0.08 14.96 -8.55
CA ARG A 4 -1.49 15.23 -8.87
C ARG A 4 -2.23 13.94 -9.09
N VAL A 5 -3.38 13.84 -8.47
CA VAL A 5 -4.32 12.73 -8.64
C VAL A 5 -5.69 13.32 -8.94
N HIS A 6 -6.37 12.73 -9.89
CA HIS A 6 -7.76 13.10 -10.21
C HIS A 6 -8.62 11.86 -9.99
N ALA A 7 -9.75 12.04 -9.34
CA ALA A 7 -10.70 10.95 -9.15
C ALA A 7 -12.11 11.44 -9.52
N ARG A 8 -12.86 10.56 -10.17
CA ARG A 8 -14.25 10.85 -10.55
C ARG A 8 -15.13 9.67 -10.28
N ARG A 9 -16.37 9.95 -9.92
CA ARG A 9 -17.40 8.94 -9.74
C ARG A 9 -17.82 8.40 -11.12
N ILE A 10 -17.88 7.09 -11.24
CA ILE A 10 -18.42 6.43 -12.44
C ILE A 10 -19.91 6.18 -12.24
N ASP A 11 -20.26 5.53 -11.13
CA ASP A 11 -21.64 5.25 -10.73
C ASP A 11 -21.68 5.03 -9.21
N ALA A 12 -22.82 4.54 -8.71
CA ALA A 12 -22.99 4.29 -7.28
C ALA A 12 -22.07 3.19 -6.73
N HIS A 13 -21.41 2.43 -7.61
CA HIS A 13 -20.60 1.27 -7.22
C HIS A 13 -19.11 1.52 -7.32
N GLY A 14 -18.69 2.56 -7.99
CA GLY A 14 -17.27 2.75 -8.17
C GLY A 14 -16.88 4.10 -8.73
N SER A 15 -15.59 4.37 -8.59
CA SER A 15 -14.94 5.58 -9.07
C SER A 15 -13.59 5.23 -9.68
N LEU A 16 -13.03 6.17 -10.42
CA LEU A 16 -11.75 5.97 -11.09
C LEU A 16 -10.79 7.06 -10.65
N ALA A 17 -9.63 6.66 -10.16
CA ALA A 17 -8.53 7.57 -9.86
C ALA A 17 -7.46 7.45 -10.92
N THR A 18 -6.92 8.59 -11.34
CA THR A 18 -5.86 8.64 -12.34
C THR A 18 -4.71 9.51 -11.87
N ALA A 19 -3.51 9.11 -12.21
CA ALA A 19 -2.30 9.89 -12.00
C ALA A 19 -1.31 9.49 -13.09
N LYS A 20 -0.75 10.48 -13.80
CA LYS A 20 0.12 10.22 -14.95
C LYS A 20 -0.63 9.35 -15.97
N GLN A 21 -0.05 8.20 -16.36
CA GLN A 21 -0.68 7.23 -17.27
C GLN A 21 -1.28 6.04 -16.53
N ALA A 22 -1.34 6.11 -15.21
CA ALA A 22 -1.86 5.03 -14.36
C ALA A 22 -3.29 5.34 -13.93
N GLU A 23 -4.06 4.28 -13.73
CA GLU A 23 -5.42 4.40 -13.21
C GLU A 23 -5.75 3.27 -12.26
N VAL A 24 -6.63 3.53 -11.31
CA VAL A 24 -7.10 2.57 -10.32
C VAL A 24 -8.60 2.71 -10.18
N THR A 25 -9.30 1.59 -10.27
CA THR A 25 -10.72 1.53 -9.93
C THR A 25 -10.85 1.50 -8.41
N LEU A 26 -11.69 2.38 -7.90
CA LEU A 26 -11.93 2.51 -6.46
C LEU A 26 -13.29 1.94 -6.08
N ASP A 27 -13.32 1.22 -4.97
CA ASP A 27 -14.57 0.80 -4.36
C ASP A 27 -15.13 1.97 -3.56
N THR A 28 -16.07 2.69 -4.16
CA THR A 28 -16.84 3.74 -3.51
C THR A 28 -18.31 3.33 -3.34
N ASP A 29 -18.59 2.03 -3.42
CA ASP A 29 -19.89 1.45 -3.16
C ASP A 29 -20.11 1.40 -1.65
N LEU A 30 -21.22 1.94 -1.15
CA LEU A 30 -21.52 1.95 0.28
C LEU A 30 -21.73 0.54 0.84
N ALA A 31 -22.15 -0.39 0.00
CA ALA A 31 -22.29 -1.81 0.37
C ALA A 31 -20.98 -2.59 0.22
N GLY A 32 -20.00 -1.98 -0.45
CA GLY A 32 -18.72 -2.62 -0.73
C GLY A 32 -18.75 -3.49 -1.98
N ARG A 33 -17.59 -3.65 -2.62
CA ARG A 33 -17.41 -4.55 -3.76
C ARG A 33 -16.09 -5.28 -3.60
N ARG A 34 -16.02 -6.52 -4.14
CA ARG A 34 -14.86 -7.38 -3.96
C ARG A 34 -13.77 -7.17 -5.01
N ASP A 35 -14.09 -6.57 -6.13
CA ASP A 35 -13.19 -6.45 -7.27
C ASP A 35 -12.45 -5.12 -7.35
N ALA A 36 -12.53 -4.32 -6.29
CA ALA A 36 -11.81 -3.06 -6.18
C ALA A 36 -11.45 -2.80 -4.72
N MET A 37 -10.41 -1.99 -4.51
CA MET A 37 -9.99 -1.62 -3.16
C MET A 37 -10.85 -0.46 -2.64
N ASN A 38 -11.29 -0.58 -1.38
CA ASN A 38 -11.92 0.54 -0.68
C ASN A 38 -10.85 1.56 -0.25
N PRO A 39 -11.26 2.74 0.29
CA PRO A 39 -10.28 3.77 0.66
C PRO A 39 -9.23 3.31 1.67
N VAL A 40 -9.59 2.49 2.65
CA VAL A 40 -8.63 2.00 3.65
C VAL A 40 -7.64 1.03 3.01
N GLU A 41 -8.12 0.11 2.19
CA GLU A 41 -7.25 -0.82 1.47
C GLU A 41 -6.29 -0.10 0.53
N LEU A 42 -6.76 0.96 -0.11
CA LEU A 42 -5.92 1.79 -0.97
C LEU A 42 -4.84 2.52 -0.16
N LEU A 43 -5.19 3.05 1.01
CA LEU A 43 -4.24 3.68 1.92
C LEU A 43 -3.16 2.68 2.36
N LEU A 44 -3.55 1.47 2.74
CA LEU A 44 -2.61 0.42 3.14
C LEU A 44 -1.72 0.01 1.97
N SER A 45 -2.26 -0.03 0.75
CA SER A 45 -1.47 -0.30 -0.45
C SER A 45 -0.42 0.78 -0.69
N ALA A 46 -0.75 2.04 -0.44
CA ALA A 46 0.18 3.15 -0.54
C ALA A 46 1.31 3.02 0.47
N LEU A 47 0.99 2.65 1.72
CA LEU A 47 1.99 2.39 2.75
C LEU A 47 2.91 1.23 2.37
N ALA A 48 2.34 0.15 1.84
CA ALA A 48 3.12 -1.00 1.37
C ALA A 48 4.09 -0.59 0.25
N ALA A 49 3.62 0.22 -0.69
CA ALA A 49 4.45 0.72 -1.77
C ALA A 49 5.61 1.58 -1.26
N CYS A 50 5.35 2.41 -0.25
CA CYS A 50 6.40 3.21 0.40
C CYS A 50 7.46 2.31 1.04
N MET A 51 7.04 1.26 1.73
CA MET A 51 7.96 0.33 2.40
C MET A 51 8.81 -0.43 1.39
N LEU A 52 8.20 -0.94 0.32
CA LEU A 52 8.90 -1.66 -0.74
C LEU A 52 9.88 -0.74 -1.47
N LYS A 53 9.46 0.49 -1.76
CA LYS A 53 10.34 1.47 -2.41
C LYS A 53 11.52 1.86 -1.50
N GLY A 54 11.28 1.91 -0.19
CA GLY A 54 12.35 2.12 0.78
C GLY A 54 13.37 1.00 0.78
N ILE A 55 12.92 -0.25 0.68
CA ILE A 55 13.81 -1.42 0.56
C ILE A 55 14.65 -1.30 -0.71
N GLU A 56 14.03 -0.98 -1.85
CA GLU A 56 14.74 -0.80 -3.12
C GLU A 56 15.80 0.32 -3.04
N ARG A 57 15.53 1.35 -2.24
CA ARG A 57 16.45 2.48 -2.09
C ARG A 57 17.69 2.12 -1.29
N VAL A 58 17.52 1.39 -0.17
CA VAL A 58 18.63 1.12 0.74
C VAL A 58 19.46 -0.10 0.36
N THR A 59 18.92 -1.08 -0.34
CA THR A 59 19.65 -2.30 -0.66
C THR A 59 20.91 -2.04 -1.50
N PRO A 60 20.89 -1.19 -2.56
CA PRO A 60 22.12 -0.86 -3.27
C PRO A 60 23.13 -0.10 -2.42
N MET A 61 22.65 0.78 -1.52
CA MET A 61 23.53 1.57 -0.64
C MET A 61 24.30 0.69 0.34
N LEU A 62 23.73 -0.45 0.73
CA LEU A 62 24.34 -1.40 1.65
C LEU A 62 25.05 -2.55 0.91
N HIS A 63 25.12 -2.49 -0.42
CA HIS A 63 25.60 -3.62 -1.24
C HIS A 63 24.86 -4.92 -0.89
N PHE A 64 23.56 -4.78 -0.67
CA PHE A 64 22.68 -5.86 -0.22
C PHE A 64 21.86 -6.35 -1.40
N GLN A 65 21.79 -7.67 -1.60
CA GLN A 65 20.95 -8.26 -2.64
C GLN A 65 19.74 -8.93 -2.02
N ILE A 66 18.58 -8.68 -2.60
CA ILE A 66 17.34 -9.35 -2.21
C ILE A 66 16.78 -10.10 -3.42
N ASP A 67 16.20 -11.27 -3.16
CA ASP A 67 15.53 -12.07 -4.19
C ASP A 67 14.05 -11.79 -4.24
N GLY A 68 13.50 -11.27 -3.15
CA GLY A 68 12.11 -10.88 -3.08
C GLY A 68 11.81 -10.11 -1.81
N ALA A 69 10.70 -9.42 -1.83
CA ALA A 69 10.19 -8.72 -0.65
C ALA A 69 8.67 -8.67 -0.72
N GLU A 70 8.02 -8.80 0.42
CA GLU A 70 6.58 -8.59 0.50
C GLU A 70 6.23 -7.87 1.79
N VAL A 71 5.12 -7.14 1.77
CA VAL A 71 4.60 -6.43 2.92
C VAL A 71 3.14 -6.81 3.10
N ARG A 72 2.78 -7.19 4.32
CA ARG A 72 1.40 -7.46 4.69
C ARG A 72 0.97 -6.43 5.70
N LEU A 73 -0.18 -5.83 5.48
CA LEU A 73 -0.74 -4.83 6.40
C LEU A 73 -2.16 -5.19 6.76
N GLU A 74 -2.50 -4.91 8.01
CA GLU A 74 -3.85 -5.04 8.54
C GLU A 74 -4.20 -3.75 9.25
N ALA A 75 -5.47 -3.36 9.17
CA ALA A 75 -5.98 -2.21 9.89
C ALA A 75 -7.29 -2.55 10.56
N VAL A 76 -7.52 -1.95 11.71
CA VAL A 76 -8.77 -2.07 12.45
C VAL A 76 -9.45 -0.71 12.43
N ARG A 77 -10.72 -0.70 12.03
CA ARG A 77 -11.54 0.50 11.99
C ARG A 77 -12.55 0.51 13.11
N GLN A 78 -12.69 1.66 13.74
CA GLN A 78 -13.77 1.98 14.67
C GLN A 78 -14.84 2.74 13.87
N ASP A 79 -16.13 2.41 14.10
CA ASP A 79 -17.21 3.02 13.32
C ASP A 79 -17.80 4.28 13.98
N ALA A 80 -17.71 4.40 15.29
CA ALA A 80 -18.34 5.53 16.00
C ALA A 80 -17.39 6.10 17.08
N PRO A 81 -16.66 7.19 16.81
CA PRO A 81 -16.52 7.89 15.52
C PRO A 81 -15.67 7.10 14.53
N PRO A 82 -15.83 7.33 13.22
CA PRO A 82 -15.06 6.61 12.20
C PRO A 82 -13.58 6.96 12.26
N LYS A 83 -12.74 5.97 12.53
CA LYS A 83 -11.28 6.14 12.50
C LYS A 83 -10.59 4.80 12.48
N LEU A 84 -9.34 4.79 12.02
CA LEU A 84 -8.48 3.64 12.19
C LEU A 84 -7.86 3.69 13.59
N THR A 85 -7.97 2.60 14.34
CA THR A 85 -7.43 2.51 15.69
C THR A 85 -6.10 1.79 15.73
N LEU A 86 -5.79 1.01 14.71
CA LEU A 86 -4.59 0.18 14.67
C LEU A 86 -4.23 -0.15 13.25
N ILE A 87 -2.93 -0.06 12.94
CA ILE A 87 -2.35 -0.59 11.70
C ILE A 87 -1.20 -1.49 12.10
N ARG A 88 -1.23 -2.73 11.62
CA ARG A 88 -0.13 -3.69 11.80
C ARG A 88 0.51 -3.96 10.46
N TYR A 89 1.83 -4.21 10.48
CA TYR A 89 2.54 -4.59 9.26
C TYR A 89 3.55 -5.68 9.54
N GLN A 90 3.85 -6.45 8.49
CA GLN A 90 4.89 -7.45 8.49
C GLN A 90 5.65 -7.31 7.17
N ILE A 91 6.97 -7.21 7.26
CA ILE A 91 7.84 -7.16 6.09
C ILE A 91 8.59 -8.49 6.03
N VAL A 92 8.53 -9.13 4.86
CA VAL A 92 9.24 -10.39 4.61
C VAL A 92 10.22 -10.15 3.48
N VAL A 93 11.50 -10.39 3.73
CA VAL A 93 12.57 -10.22 2.74
C VAL A 93 13.21 -11.58 2.48
N ASP A 94 13.25 -11.97 1.22
CA ASP A 94 13.93 -13.17 0.77
C ASP A 94 15.32 -12.78 0.28
N SER A 95 16.34 -13.27 0.99
CA SER A 95 17.72 -12.89 0.74
C SER A 95 18.67 -13.97 1.22
N ALA A 96 19.83 -14.07 0.56
CA ALA A 96 20.93 -14.93 1.01
C ALA A 96 21.77 -14.26 2.11
N GLU A 97 21.46 -13.00 2.48
CA GLU A 97 22.21 -12.28 3.50
C GLU A 97 21.94 -12.86 4.90
N THR A 98 22.87 -12.61 5.82
CA THR A 98 22.71 -13.07 7.19
C THR A 98 21.62 -12.30 7.92
N GLU A 99 21.00 -12.95 8.89
CA GLU A 99 19.99 -12.34 9.74
C GLU A 99 20.49 -11.06 10.40
N GLN A 100 21.74 -11.03 10.82
CA GLN A 100 22.37 -9.86 11.44
C GLN A 100 22.36 -8.65 10.50
N ARG A 101 22.56 -8.85 9.19
CA ARG A 101 22.49 -7.76 8.21
C ARG A 101 21.06 -7.32 7.94
N LEU A 102 20.11 -8.23 8.05
CA LEU A 102 18.70 -7.92 7.88
C LEU A 102 18.15 -7.03 8.98
N ASP A 103 18.77 -7.03 10.14
CA ASP A 103 18.38 -6.19 11.28
C ASP A 103 18.87 -4.74 11.16
N LEU A 104 19.74 -4.48 10.20
CA LEU A 104 20.23 -3.13 9.95
C LEU A 104 19.21 -2.31 9.13
#